data_aea88183cf7e8e0712fdc782dfc58e60
#
_entry.id   aea88183cf7e8e0712fdc782dfc58e60
#
_cell.length_a   1.000
_cell.length_b   1.000
_cell.length_c   1.000
_cell.angle_alpha   90.00
_cell.angle_beta   90.00
_cell.angle_gamma   90.00
#
_symmetry.space_group_name_H-M   'P 1'
#
loop_
_entity.id
_entity.type
_entity.pdbx_description
1 polymer ?
#
loop_
_entity_poly.entity_id
_entity_poly.type
_entity_poly.pdbx_seq_one_letter_code
_entity_poly.pdbx_strand_id
1 'polypeptide(L)'
;EGTKIQLLAPVVRGRKGTHAKLFEKAKKSGYVRVRVDGSMYELTEEIILDKNIKHNIEIVVDRLIVREGIEKRLSDSIESVLTLAEGLLQVDVIGGETLNFSQSFSCPDCGISIEEIEPRSFSFNNPFGACPDCYGLGYKMEFDIDLMIPDKTLSINDGAITVIGWQSCTDKGSFTRAILEALCKEYGFDLDTPFEDLSLIHI
;
A
#
# COMPACT_ATOMS: atom_id res chain seq x y z
N GLU A 1 -17.46 4.93 23.35
CA GLU A 1 -17.45 6.35 23.78
C GLU A 1 -16.02 6.82 24.05
N GLY A 2 -15.74 8.14 23.84
CA GLY A 2 -14.41 8.71 24.01
C GLY A 2 -13.47 8.55 22.79
N THR A 3 -13.81 7.75 21.80
CA THR A 3 -13.01 7.57 20.60
C THR A 3 -12.95 8.87 19.79
N LYS A 4 -11.75 9.27 19.40
CA LYS A 4 -11.54 10.46 18.55
C LYS A 4 -11.57 10.04 17.08
N ILE A 5 -12.39 10.73 16.30
CA ILE A 5 -12.52 10.50 14.85
C ILE A 5 -12.30 11.78 14.08
N GLN A 6 -11.84 11.64 12.83
CA GLN A 6 -11.75 12.72 11.86
C GLN A 6 -12.59 12.34 10.63
N LEU A 7 -13.39 13.28 10.16
CA LEU A 7 -14.15 13.13 8.92
C LEU A 7 -13.35 13.77 7.79
N LEU A 8 -13.01 12.96 6.80
CA LEU A 8 -12.14 13.31 5.69
C LEU A 8 -12.91 13.23 4.37
N ALA A 9 -12.75 14.26 3.55
CA ALA A 9 -13.28 14.30 2.19
C ALA A 9 -12.16 13.97 1.19
N PRO A 10 -12.14 12.78 0.56
CA PRO A 10 -11.13 12.40 -0.45
C PRO A 10 -11.39 13.11 -1.78
N VAL A 11 -10.78 14.28 -1.97
CA VAL A 11 -10.99 15.15 -3.15
C VAL A 11 -10.02 14.87 -4.30
N VAL A 12 -8.87 14.26 -4.03
CA VAL A 12 -7.91 13.79 -5.05
C VAL A 12 -7.49 12.37 -4.73
N ARG A 13 -7.59 11.49 -5.71
CA ARG A 13 -7.23 10.07 -5.58
C ARG A 13 -6.28 9.68 -6.70
N GLY A 14 -5.00 9.46 -6.37
CA GLY A 14 -3.97 8.99 -7.28
C GLY A 14 -3.78 9.84 -8.54
N ARG A 15 -3.96 11.16 -8.45
CA ARG A 15 -3.80 12.08 -9.59
C ARG A 15 -2.51 12.88 -9.47
N LYS A 16 -1.82 13.04 -10.61
CA LYS A 16 -0.64 13.90 -10.71
C LYS A 16 -1.02 15.37 -10.73
N GLY A 17 -0.16 16.22 -10.17
CA GLY A 17 -0.35 17.67 -10.19
C GLY A 17 0.10 18.33 -8.88
N THR A 18 0.27 19.63 -8.92
CA THR A 18 0.59 20.44 -7.73
C THR A 18 -0.62 20.75 -6.85
N HIS A 19 -1.83 20.59 -7.39
CA HIS A 19 -3.12 20.81 -6.73
C HIS A 19 -3.27 22.16 -5.99
N ALA A 20 -2.43 23.17 -6.32
CA ALA A 20 -2.43 24.48 -5.65
C ALA A 20 -3.81 25.15 -5.64
N LYS A 21 -4.55 25.11 -6.77
CA LYS A 21 -5.91 25.67 -6.84
C LYS A 21 -6.90 24.98 -5.90
N LEU A 22 -6.72 23.69 -5.63
CA LEU A 22 -7.53 22.93 -4.68
C LEU A 22 -7.29 23.44 -3.26
N PHE A 23 -6.03 23.60 -2.87
CA PHE A 23 -5.68 24.11 -1.55
C PHE A 23 -6.20 25.54 -1.33
N GLU A 24 -6.07 26.42 -2.34
CA GLU A 24 -6.65 27.76 -2.27
C GLU A 24 -8.19 27.74 -2.12
N LYS A 25 -8.88 26.86 -2.87
CA LYS A 25 -10.33 26.71 -2.77
C LYS A 25 -10.73 26.21 -1.38
N ALA A 26 -10.06 25.18 -0.88
CA ALA A 26 -10.31 24.63 0.46
C ALA A 26 -10.10 25.70 1.55
N LYS A 27 -9.00 26.46 1.47
CA LYS A 27 -8.70 27.57 2.38
C LYS A 27 -9.78 28.66 2.35
N LYS A 28 -10.24 29.06 1.14
CA LYS A 28 -11.34 30.04 0.96
C LYS A 28 -12.67 29.53 1.51
N SER A 29 -12.91 28.22 1.48
CA SER A 29 -14.10 27.59 2.04
C SER A 29 -14.03 27.41 3.57
N GLY A 30 -12.94 27.86 4.22
CA GLY A 30 -12.81 27.84 5.67
C GLY A 30 -12.22 26.57 6.26
N TYR A 31 -11.78 25.61 5.43
CA TYR A 31 -11.06 24.44 5.92
C TYR A 31 -9.65 24.84 6.37
N VAL A 32 -9.17 24.15 7.42
CA VAL A 32 -7.89 24.48 8.07
C VAL A 32 -6.83 23.44 7.76
N ARG A 33 -7.22 22.18 7.57
CA ARG A 33 -6.29 21.04 7.47
C ARG A 33 -6.61 20.14 6.30
N VAL A 34 -5.55 19.57 5.73
CA VAL A 34 -5.61 18.54 4.69
C VAL A 34 -4.66 17.41 5.07
N ARG A 35 -5.00 16.21 4.63
CA ARG A 35 -4.08 15.07 4.64
C ARG A 35 -3.61 14.86 3.21
N VAL A 36 -2.31 14.82 2.99
CA VAL A 36 -1.69 14.57 1.68
C VAL A 36 -0.79 13.37 1.83
N ASP A 37 -1.06 12.33 1.05
CA ASP A 37 -0.28 11.08 1.04
C ASP A 37 -0.08 10.49 2.45
N GLY A 38 -1.12 10.59 3.30
CA GLY A 38 -1.11 10.14 4.68
C GLY A 38 -0.56 11.14 5.70
N SER A 39 0.08 12.23 5.28
CA SER A 39 0.65 13.27 6.15
C SER A 39 -0.29 14.46 6.33
N MET A 40 -0.40 14.97 7.56
CA MET A 40 -1.26 16.10 7.88
C MET A 40 -0.54 17.43 7.63
N TYR A 41 -1.21 18.35 6.92
CA TYR A 41 -0.74 19.72 6.67
C TYR A 41 -1.79 20.75 7.07
N GLU A 42 -1.34 21.92 7.47
CA GLU A 42 -2.21 23.08 7.67
C GLU A 42 -2.30 23.89 6.37
N LEU A 43 -3.50 24.28 5.98
CA LEU A 43 -3.72 25.10 4.77
C LEU A 43 -3.19 26.54 4.92
N THR A 44 -2.71 26.92 6.11
CA THR A 44 -1.99 28.17 6.36
C THR A 44 -0.56 28.11 5.81
N GLU A 45 0.02 26.92 5.73
CA GLU A 45 1.35 26.67 5.21
C GLU A 45 1.35 26.54 3.70
N GLU A 46 2.50 26.77 3.07
CA GLU A 46 2.67 26.53 1.64
C GLU A 46 2.93 25.03 1.39
N ILE A 47 1.97 24.36 0.75
CA ILE A 47 2.07 22.93 0.42
C ILE A 47 2.59 22.81 -1.01
N ILE A 48 3.85 22.40 -1.15
CA ILE A 48 4.49 22.21 -2.46
C ILE A 48 4.50 20.72 -2.79
N LEU A 49 3.80 20.35 -3.87
CA LEU A 49 3.72 18.96 -4.36
C LEU A 49 4.41 18.83 -5.72
N ASP A 50 5.07 17.68 -5.94
CA ASP A 50 5.66 17.37 -7.24
C ASP A 50 4.56 17.04 -8.27
N LYS A 51 4.54 17.80 -9.36
CA LYS A 51 3.56 17.63 -10.45
C LYS A 51 3.61 16.26 -11.16
N ASN A 52 4.73 15.53 -11.04
CA ASN A 52 4.96 14.26 -11.73
C ASN A 52 4.56 13.04 -10.88
N ILE A 53 4.36 13.24 -9.58
CA ILE A 53 3.97 12.19 -8.63
C ILE A 53 2.44 12.15 -8.51
N LYS A 54 1.89 10.97 -8.27
CA LYS A 54 0.46 10.79 -7.96
C LYS A 54 0.25 11.08 -6.48
N HIS A 55 -0.71 11.94 -6.20
CA HIS A 55 -1.06 12.32 -4.84
C HIS A 55 -2.49 11.91 -4.47
N ASN A 56 -2.68 11.61 -3.20
CA ASN A 56 -3.98 11.48 -2.56
C ASN A 56 -4.16 12.66 -1.61
N ILE A 57 -5.30 13.36 -1.73
CA ILE A 57 -5.57 14.54 -0.91
C ILE A 57 -6.96 14.42 -0.31
N GLU A 58 -7.01 14.44 1.01
CA GLU A 58 -8.25 14.46 1.78
C GLU A 58 -8.35 15.75 2.60
N ILE A 59 -9.49 16.43 2.51
CA ILE A 59 -9.77 17.62 3.32
C ILE A 59 -10.36 17.17 4.65
N VAL A 60 -9.80 17.64 5.77
CA VAL A 60 -10.33 17.39 7.11
C VAL A 60 -11.51 18.34 7.32
N VAL A 61 -12.73 17.78 7.32
CA VAL A 61 -13.95 18.57 7.46
C VAL A 61 -14.30 18.78 8.95
N ASP A 62 -14.24 17.73 9.75
CA ASP A 62 -14.51 17.85 11.18
C ASP A 62 -13.68 16.85 12.00
N ARG A 63 -13.53 17.15 13.29
CA ARG A 63 -12.88 16.31 14.31
C ARG A 63 -13.81 16.18 15.49
N LEU A 64 -14.21 14.95 15.78
CA LEU A 64 -15.24 14.66 16.77
C LEU A 64 -14.72 13.67 17.82
N ILE A 65 -15.30 13.74 18.98
CA ILE A 65 -15.17 12.70 20.02
C ILE A 65 -16.51 12.00 20.09
N VAL A 66 -16.52 10.70 19.90
CA VAL A 66 -17.74 9.88 19.95
C VAL A 66 -18.30 9.92 21.36
N ARG A 67 -19.48 10.52 21.51
CA ARG A 67 -20.23 10.62 22.75
C ARG A 67 -21.72 10.75 22.46
N GLU A 68 -22.55 10.50 23.42
CA GLU A 68 -23.99 10.72 23.31
C GLU A 68 -24.30 12.17 22.94
N GLY A 69 -25.25 12.39 22.04
CA GLY A 69 -25.70 13.71 21.60
C GLY A 69 -24.90 14.39 20.50
N ILE A 70 -23.96 13.67 19.84
CA ILE A 70 -23.20 14.21 18.69
C ILE A 70 -23.90 14.00 17.34
N GLU A 71 -25.02 13.27 17.31
CA GLU A 71 -25.64 12.72 16.10
C GLU A 71 -25.95 13.83 15.09
N LYS A 72 -26.50 14.94 15.53
CA LYS A 72 -26.82 16.06 14.65
C LYS A 72 -25.55 16.66 14.01
N ARG A 73 -24.54 16.96 14.85
CA ARG A 73 -23.27 17.51 14.34
C ARG A 73 -22.57 16.54 13.41
N LEU A 74 -22.58 15.25 13.75
CA LEU A 74 -22.02 14.21 12.92
C LEU A 74 -22.72 14.14 11.57
N SER A 75 -24.07 14.19 11.54
CA SER A 75 -24.86 14.18 10.32
C SER A 75 -24.57 15.39 9.42
N ASP A 76 -24.53 16.59 9.99
CA ASP A 76 -24.24 17.83 9.27
C ASP A 76 -22.81 17.79 8.68
N SER A 77 -21.85 17.25 9.42
CA SER A 77 -20.47 17.10 8.96
C SER A 77 -20.33 16.04 7.88
N ILE A 78 -21.04 14.91 7.98
CA ILE A 78 -21.08 13.86 6.94
C ILE A 78 -21.66 14.43 5.65
N GLU A 79 -22.77 15.15 5.70
CA GLU A 79 -23.38 15.77 4.52
C GLU A 79 -22.40 16.74 3.81
N SER A 80 -21.66 17.52 4.59
CA SER A 80 -20.62 18.41 4.08
C SER A 80 -19.47 17.63 3.39
N VAL A 81 -19.03 16.50 3.97
CA VAL A 81 -18.01 15.63 3.36
C VAL A 81 -18.50 15.03 2.05
N LEU A 82 -19.71 14.45 2.06
CA LEU A 82 -20.30 13.81 0.88
C LEU A 82 -20.50 14.79 -0.29
N THR A 83 -20.88 16.03 0.03
CA THR A 83 -20.99 17.09 -0.98
C THR A 83 -19.63 17.49 -1.54
N LEU A 84 -18.60 17.55 -0.70
CA LEU A 84 -17.24 17.97 -1.10
C LEU A 84 -16.50 16.88 -1.90
N ALA A 85 -16.72 15.61 -1.55
CA ALA A 85 -16.05 14.46 -2.12
C ALA A 85 -16.95 13.62 -3.05
N GLU A 86 -18.02 14.21 -3.58
CA GLU A 86 -18.91 13.57 -4.57
C GLU A 86 -19.45 12.20 -4.11
N GLY A 87 -19.90 12.15 -2.86
CA GLY A 87 -20.51 10.95 -2.26
C GLY A 87 -19.54 10.01 -1.55
N LEU A 88 -18.28 10.40 -1.37
CA LEU A 88 -17.28 9.64 -0.64
C LEU A 88 -17.03 10.22 0.74
N LEU A 89 -16.79 9.34 1.70
CA LEU A 89 -16.45 9.70 3.07
C LEU A 89 -15.36 8.76 3.59
N GLN A 90 -14.35 9.33 4.23
CA GLN A 90 -13.42 8.58 5.06
C GLN A 90 -13.55 9.00 6.52
N VAL A 91 -13.60 8.02 7.39
CA VAL A 91 -13.59 8.23 8.85
C VAL A 91 -12.29 7.66 9.38
N ASP A 92 -11.42 8.54 9.80
CA ASP A 92 -10.13 8.18 10.38
C ASP A 92 -10.27 8.08 11.90
N VAL A 93 -10.12 6.89 12.44
CA VAL A 93 -10.15 6.62 13.88
C VAL A 93 -8.75 6.86 14.43
N ILE A 94 -8.60 7.88 15.27
CA ILE A 94 -7.28 8.24 15.81
C ILE A 94 -6.72 7.09 16.67
N GLY A 95 -5.64 6.49 16.20
CA GLY A 95 -5.02 5.31 16.80
C GLY A 95 -5.63 3.97 16.37
N GLY A 96 -6.51 3.97 15.37
CA GLY A 96 -7.17 2.80 14.79
C GLY A 96 -7.13 2.79 13.27
N GLU A 97 -8.13 2.20 12.67
CA GLU A 97 -8.26 2.04 11.22
C GLU A 97 -8.98 3.23 10.57
N THR A 98 -8.70 3.45 9.28
CA THR A 98 -9.47 4.37 8.45
C THR A 98 -10.60 3.60 7.77
N LEU A 99 -11.84 4.03 8.01
CA LEU A 99 -13.05 3.46 7.41
C LEU A 99 -13.44 4.26 6.17
N ASN A 100 -13.75 3.58 5.08
CA ASN A 100 -14.18 4.20 3.83
C ASN A 100 -15.66 3.92 3.58
N PHE A 101 -16.40 4.96 3.22
CA PHE A 101 -17.82 4.89 2.91
C PHE A 101 -18.10 5.56 1.57
N SER A 102 -19.07 5.01 0.84
CA SER A 102 -19.56 5.58 -0.41
C SER A 102 -21.09 5.63 -0.38
N GLN A 103 -21.64 6.77 -0.73
CA GLN A 103 -23.10 6.96 -0.80
C GLN A 103 -23.74 6.10 -1.90
N SER A 104 -23.00 5.85 -2.99
CA SER A 104 -23.55 5.20 -4.19
C SER A 104 -23.31 3.70 -4.24
N PHE A 105 -22.29 3.18 -3.55
CA PHE A 105 -21.82 1.80 -3.69
C PHE A 105 -21.54 1.13 -2.34
N SER A 106 -22.40 1.40 -1.37
CA SER A 106 -22.32 0.84 -0.02
C SER A 106 -23.38 -0.24 0.18
N CYS A 107 -23.00 -1.38 0.73
CA CYS A 107 -23.94 -2.42 1.11
C CYS A 107 -24.46 -2.15 2.55
N PRO A 108 -25.77 -1.95 2.75
CA PRO A 108 -26.30 -1.68 4.10
C PRO A 108 -26.18 -2.88 5.05
N ASP A 109 -26.14 -4.12 4.51
CA ASP A 109 -26.17 -5.33 5.31
C ASP A 109 -24.77 -5.75 5.81
N CYS A 110 -23.75 -5.66 4.95
CA CYS A 110 -22.40 -6.12 5.28
C CYS A 110 -21.40 -4.97 5.49
N GLY A 111 -21.81 -3.72 5.29
CA GLY A 111 -20.94 -2.54 5.47
C GLY A 111 -19.84 -2.37 4.43
N ILE A 112 -19.77 -3.24 3.41
CA ILE A 112 -18.79 -3.11 2.34
C ILE A 112 -19.13 -1.86 1.52
N SER A 113 -18.14 -0.98 1.35
CA SER A 113 -18.22 0.19 0.47
C SER A 113 -17.24 0.02 -0.68
N ILE A 114 -17.72 0.16 -1.90
CA ILE A 114 -16.92 0.09 -3.12
C ILE A 114 -16.68 1.53 -3.60
N GLU A 115 -15.46 1.82 -4.04
CA GLU A 115 -15.15 3.11 -4.66
C GLU A 115 -15.94 3.28 -5.97
N GLU A 116 -16.06 4.53 -6.42
CA GLU A 116 -16.74 4.83 -7.68
C GLU A 116 -16.16 4.01 -8.83
N ILE A 117 -17.06 3.33 -9.58
CA ILE A 117 -16.69 2.48 -10.69
C ILE A 117 -16.33 3.37 -11.88
N GLU A 118 -15.04 3.50 -12.17
CA GLU A 118 -14.52 4.19 -13.34
C GLU A 118 -13.99 3.19 -14.37
N PRO A 119 -13.82 3.55 -15.65
CA PRO A 119 -13.21 2.66 -16.66
C PRO A 119 -11.86 2.09 -16.24
N ARG A 120 -11.07 2.83 -15.45
CA ARG A 120 -9.79 2.36 -14.91
C ARG A 120 -9.93 1.19 -13.93
N SER A 121 -11.09 1.02 -13.29
CA SER A 121 -11.36 -0.09 -12.37
C SER A 121 -11.46 -1.44 -13.08
N PHE A 122 -11.65 -1.44 -14.41
CA PHE A 122 -11.70 -2.64 -15.26
C PHE A 122 -10.40 -2.89 -16.03
N SER A 123 -9.41 -2.05 -15.85
CA SER A 123 -8.14 -2.18 -16.55
C SER A 123 -7.13 -3.01 -15.77
N PHE A 124 -6.78 -4.19 -16.26
CA PHE A 124 -5.74 -5.04 -15.65
C PHE A 124 -4.35 -4.40 -15.64
N ASN A 125 -4.12 -3.40 -16.50
CA ASN A 125 -2.86 -2.66 -16.57
C ASN A 125 -2.86 -1.37 -15.71
N ASN A 126 -3.87 -1.19 -14.88
CA ASN A 126 -3.97 -0.06 -13.95
C ASN A 126 -4.01 -0.58 -12.52
N PRO A 127 -3.23 -0.02 -11.58
CA PRO A 127 -3.23 -0.45 -10.18
C PRO A 127 -4.60 -0.47 -9.51
N PHE A 128 -5.57 0.34 -9.99
CA PHE A 128 -6.94 0.37 -9.46
C PHE A 128 -7.81 -0.81 -9.91
N GLY A 129 -7.51 -1.43 -11.05
CA GLY A 129 -8.28 -2.55 -11.60
C GLY A 129 -7.49 -3.85 -11.67
N ALA A 130 -6.18 -3.79 -11.44
CA ALA A 130 -5.34 -4.98 -11.43
C ALA A 130 -5.56 -5.80 -10.16
N CYS A 131 -5.56 -7.12 -10.29
CA CYS A 131 -5.54 -8.02 -9.15
C CYS A 131 -4.29 -7.74 -8.29
N PRO A 132 -4.41 -7.54 -6.97
CA PRO A 132 -3.27 -7.26 -6.10
C PRO A 132 -2.26 -8.42 -6.03
N ASP A 133 -2.70 -9.66 -6.26
CA ASP A 133 -1.83 -10.84 -6.19
C ASP A 133 -0.99 -11.04 -7.45
N CYS A 134 -1.58 -10.81 -8.64
CA CYS A 134 -0.90 -11.05 -9.91
C CYS A 134 -0.59 -9.77 -10.70
N TYR A 135 -0.94 -8.60 -10.16
CA TYR A 135 -0.76 -7.29 -10.82
C TYR A 135 -1.31 -7.22 -12.26
N GLY A 136 -2.38 -7.95 -12.51
CA GLY A 136 -3.02 -8.01 -13.83
C GLY A 136 -2.44 -9.03 -14.80
N LEU A 137 -1.44 -9.81 -14.39
CA LEU A 137 -0.77 -10.81 -15.24
C LEU A 137 -1.61 -12.08 -15.44
N GLY A 138 -2.58 -12.36 -14.55
CA GLY A 138 -3.39 -13.58 -14.58
C GLY A 138 -2.69 -14.83 -14.04
N TYR A 139 -1.42 -14.71 -13.68
CA TYR A 139 -0.63 -15.77 -13.04
C TYR A 139 0.32 -15.15 -12.02
N LYS A 140 0.72 -15.95 -11.04
CA LYS A 140 1.71 -15.57 -10.03
C LYS A 140 3.03 -16.24 -10.36
N MET A 141 4.10 -15.46 -10.35
CA MET A 141 5.45 -16.00 -10.47
C MET A 141 5.98 -16.27 -9.08
N GLU A 142 6.35 -17.51 -8.82
CA GLU A 142 6.96 -17.93 -7.58
C GLU A 142 8.30 -18.63 -7.88
N PHE A 143 9.20 -18.59 -6.92
CA PHE A 143 10.43 -19.37 -7.02
C PHE A 143 10.10 -20.84 -6.76
N ASP A 144 10.41 -21.69 -7.73
CA ASP A 144 10.27 -23.14 -7.61
C ASP A 144 11.64 -23.73 -7.20
N ILE A 145 11.73 -24.20 -5.97
CA ILE A 145 12.98 -24.76 -5.41
C ILE A 145 13.41 -25.99 -6.19
N ASP A 146 12.48 -26.82 -6.65
CA ASP A 146 12.80 -28.05 -7.38
C ASP A 146 13.36 -27.76 -8.79
N LEU A 147 12.94 -26.64 -9.40
CA LEU A 147 13.55 -26.16 -10.64
C LEU A 147 14.89 -25.45 -10.41
N MET A 148 15.06 -24.80 -9.27
CA MET A 148 16.30 -24.12 -8.92
C MET A 148 17.40 -25.10 -8.53
N ILE A 149 17.03 -26.19 -7.83
CA ILE A 149 17.91 -27.24 -7.29
C ILE A 149 17.30 -28.58 -7.63
N PRO A 150 17.47 -29.04 -8.88
CA PRO A 150 16.84 -30.27 -9.37
C PRO A 150 17.45 -31.52 -8.74
N ASP A 151 18.70 -31.47 -8.32
CA ASP A 151 19.37 -32.58 -7.61
C ASP A 151 19.82 -32.08 -6.22
N LYS A 152 19.04 -32.44 -5.21
CA LYS A 152 19.29 -32.06 -3.83
C LYS A 152 20.41 -32.88 -3.15
N THR A 153 20.86 -33.94 -3.78
CA THR A 153 22.01 -34.74 -3.28
C THR A 153 23.35 -34.04 -3.54
N LEU A 154 23.36 -33.06 -4.43
CA LEU A 154 24.56 -32.27 -4.70
C LEU A 154 24.73 -31.15 -3.68
N SER A 155 25.97 -30.80 -3.42
CA SER A 155 26.32 -29.60 -2.67
C SER A 155 26.34 -28.36 -3.58
N ILE A 156 26.41 -27.17 -3.01
CA ILE A 156 26.57 -25.92 -3.76
C ILE A 156 27.88 -25.93 -4.55
N ASN A 157 28.94 -26.49 -3.99
CA ASN A 157 30.23 -26.68 -4.67
C ASN A 157 30.16 -27.67 -5.83
N ASP A 158 29.30 -28.68 -5.74
CA ASP A 158 29.06 -29.65 -6.81
C ASP A 158 28.08 -29.20 -7.86
N GLY A 159 27.55 -27.98 -7.73
CA GLY A 159 26.67 -27.37 -8.73
C GLY A 159 25.17 -27.64 -8.53
N ALA A 160 24.70 -27.83 -7.29
CA ALA A 160 23.28 -28.00 -6.99
C ALA A 160 22.41 -26.87 -7.55
N ILE A 161 22.90 -25.63 -7.60
CA ILE A 161 22.17 -24.46 -8.07
C ILE A 161 22.30 -24.32 -9.59
N THR A 162 21.18 -24.50 -10.32
CA THR A 162 21.15 -24.44 -11.78
C THR A 162 20.58 -23.13 -12.33
N VAL A 163 20.22 -22.18 -11.47
CA VAL A 163 19.59 -20.91 -11.85
C VAL A 163 20.53 -20.05 -12.67
N ILE A 164 20.01 -19.50 -13.79
CA ILE A 164 20.76 -18.57 -14.64
C ILE A 164 21.22 -17.35 -13.81
N GLY A 165 22.51 -17.03 -13.92
CA GLY A 165 23.15 -15.96 -13.13
C GLY A 165 23.72 -16.39 -11.79
N TRP A 166 23.36 -17.58 -11.29
CA TRP A 166 23.91 -18.18 -10.08
C TRP A 166 24.83 -19.39 -10.33
N GLN A 167 24.95 -19.83 -11.56
CA GLN A 167 25.80 -20.95 -11.96
C GLN A 167 27.28 -20.74 -11.64
N SER A 168 27.72 -19.48 -11.56
CA SER A 168 29.10 -19.12 -11.16
C SER A 168 29.37 -19.24 -9.65
N CYS A 169 28.40 -19.70 -8.85
CA CYS A 169 28.59 -19.88 -7.41
C CYS A 169 29.68 -20.92 -7.06
N THR A 170 30.00 -21.83 -8.00
CA THR A 170 31.11 -22.78 -7.87
C THR A 170 32.48 -22.12 -8.14
N ASP A 171 32.52 -20.98 -8.84
CA ASP A 171 33.75 -20.33 -9.25
C ASP A 171 34.33 -19.49 -8.10
N LYS A 172 35.55 -19.78 -7.71
CA LYS A 172 36.27 -19.00 -6.69
C LYS A 172 36.50 -17.58 -7.18
N GLY A 173 36.04 -16.61 -6.40
CA GLY A 173 36.18 -15.19 -6.71
C GLY A 173 34.99 -14.58 -7.45
N SER A 174 33.92 -15.34 -7.76
CA SER A 174 32.69 -14.77 -8.27
C SER A 174 31.92 -14.00 -7.18
N PHE A 175 31.13 -13.03 -7.59
CA PHE A 175 30.29 -12.24 -6.67
C PHE A 175 29.25 -13.12 -5.96
N THR A 176 28.62 -14.06 -6.70
CA THR A 176 27.64 -15.01 -6.15
C THR A 176 28.28 -15.92 -5.11
N ARG A 177 29.54 -16.36 -5.35
CA ARG A 177 30.31 -17.15 -4.38
C ARG A 177 30.55 -16.37 -3.09
N ALA A 178 30.99 -15.12 -3.20
CA ALA A 178 31.24 -14.28 -2.03
C ALA A 178 29.97 -14.08 -1.16
N ILE A 179 28.78 -13.95 -1.80
CA ILE A 179 27.51 -13.89 -1.07
C ILE A 179 27.27 -15.20 -0.31
N LEU A 180 27.42 -16.35 -0.98
CA LEU A 180 27.18 -17.65 -0.34
C LEU A 180 28.17 -17.93 0.81
N GLU A 181 29.44 -17.58 0.66
CA GLU A 181 30.44 -17.69 1.71
C GLU A 181 30.09 -16.80 2.93
N ALA A 182 29.56 -15.61 2.70
CA ALA A 182 29.08 -14.75 3.77
C ALA A 182 27.86 -15.36 4.49
N LEU A 183 26.91 -15.93 3.75
CA LEU A 183 25.76 -16.65 4.33
C LEU A 183 26.18 -17.89 5.12
N CYS A 184 27.13 -18.68 4.60
CA CYS A 184 27.69 -19.81 5.31
C CYS A 184 28.28 -19.43 6.68
N LYS A 185 28.99 -18.31 6.70
CA LYS A 185 29.58 -17.79 7.94
C LYS A 185 28.55 -17.32 8.93
N GLU A 186 27.50 -16.64 8.44
CA GLU A 186 26.44 -16.09 9.29
C GLU A 186 25.53 -17.18 9.84
N TYR A 187 25.13 -18.15 9.00
CA TYR A 187 24.15 -19.17 9.34
C TYR A 187 24.77 -20.52 9.74
N GLY A 188 26.09 -20.68 9.67
CA GLY A 188 26.80 -21.83 10.17
C GLY A 188 26.64 -23.11 9.37
N PHE A 189 26.55 -23.03 8.03
CA PHE A 189 26.56 -24.19 7.13
C PHE A 189 27.78 -24.19 6.21
N ASP A 190 28.05 -25.33 5.54
CA ASP A 190 29.17 -25.50 4.61
C ASP A 190 28.64 -25.62 3.16
N LEU A 191 29.38 -25.07 2.21
CA LEU A 191 29.05 -25.16 0.78
C LEU A 191 29.28 -26.57 0.20
N ASP A 192 29.96 -27.44 0.93
CA ASP A 192 30.16 -28.85 0.59
C ASP A 192 29.06 -29.76 1.15
N THR A 193 28.15 -29.21 1.96
CA THR A 193 27.01 -29.97 2.49
C THR A 193 25.97 -30.20 1.39
N PRO A 194 25.48 -31.45 1.16
CA PRO A 194 24.37 -31.73 0.27
C PRO A 194 23.16 -30.86 0.60
N PHE A 195 22.46 -30.40 -0.42
CA PHE A 195 21.35 -29.46 -0.20
C PHE A 195 20.22 -30.05 0.63
N GLU A 196 19.96 -31.35 0.51
CA GLU A 196 18.97 -32.08 1.31
C GLU A 196 19.29 -32.15 2.81
N ASP A 197 20.56 -32.05 3.18
CA ASP A 197 21.01 -32.05 4.55
C ASP A 197 20.98 -30.63 5.18
N LEU A 198 20.77 -29.59 4.39
CA LEU A 198 20.57 -28.23 4.90
C LEU A 198 19.18 -28.10 5.54
N SER A 199 19.14 -27.65 6.79
CA SER A 199 17.87 -27.41 7.47
C SER A 199 17.12 -26.19 6.88
N LEU A 200 15.80 -26.12 7.09
CA LEU A 200 14.99 -24.98 6.69
C LEU A 200 15.47 -23.63 7.27
N ILE A 201 16.23 -23.66 8.35
CA ILE A 201 16.84 -22.47 8.96
C ILE A 201 17.99 -21.95 8.09
N HIS A 202 18.66 -22.82 7.32
CA HIS A 202 19.77 -22.47 6.43
C HIS A 202 19.31 -22.07 5.02
N ILE A 203 18.05 -22.35 4.71
CA ILE A 203 17.43 -22.05 3.41
C ILE A 203 16.64 -20.74 3.50
#